data_4a0a5464250bb51a13144bf40897efd5
#
_entry.id   4a0a5464250bb51a13144bf40897efd5
#
_cell.length_a   1.000
_cell.length_b   1.000
_cell.length_c   1.000
_cell.angle_alpha   90.00
_cell.angle_beta   90.00
_cell.angle_gamma   90.00
#
_symmetry.space_group_name_H-M   'P 1'
#
loop_
_entity.id
_entity.type
_entity.pdbx_description
1 polymer ?
#
loop_
_entity_poly.entity_id
_entity_poly.type
_entity_poly.pdbx_seq_one_letter_code
_entity_poly.pdbx_strand_id
1 'polypeptide(L)'
;WQQETLSAFDGKVRWVEQFETFRGVFFCNELLDACPVERLTWEAGGWKQGFVKSKAKSFVWENQSAEAVKGWLKSVTPPDRAVYALSDYAPWQNVCESLQRGRAMVVDYGMSGMEFFDPPRTNGTIRGYHHHQKVDDVLQNPGKIDITASVNFSAVDQIAKSAGLTTAPLAGQAQFLVNIFEQTLQMPEQFPKWTPERTRQFQTLVHPEHLGHAFKVLECWRP
;
A
#
# COMPACT_ATOMS: atom_id res chain seq x y z
N TRP A 1 -22.90 4.79 -6.93
CA TRP A 1 -21.96 5.78 -7.46
C TRP A 1 -21.05 5.19 -8.55
N GLN A 2 -20.19 4.19 -8.29
CA GLN A 2 -19.29 3.63 -9.32
C GLN A 2 -20.07 3.06 -10.53
N GLN A 3 -21.13 2.31 -10.31
CA GLN A 3 -22.00 1.80 -11.38
C GLN A 3 -22.61 2.92 -12.22
N GLU A 4 -23.07 3.98 -11.59
CA GLU A 4 -23.62 5.16 -12.25
C GLU A 4 -22.54 5.87 -13.08
N THR A 5 -21.36 6.12 -12.49
CA THR A 5 -20.24 6.79 -13.17
C THR A 5 -19.75 6.01 -14.38
N LEU A 6 -19.75 4.67 -14.31
CA LEU A 6 -19.26 3.80 -15.37
C LEU A 6 -20.38 3.27 -16.31
N SER A 7 -21.59 3.78 -16.16
CA SER A 7 -22.74 3.33 -16.97
C SER A 7 -22.54 3.52 -18.50
N ALA A 8 -21.76 4.55 -18.89
CA ALA A 8 -21.41 4.77 -20.30
C ALA A 8 -20.51 3.66 -20.90
N PHE A 9 -19.95 2.81 -20.08
CA PHE A 9 -19.10 1.68 -20.48
C PHE A 9 -19.81 0.33 -20.34
N ASP A 10 -21.15 0.32 -20.43
CA ASP A 10 -21.95 -0.90 -20.32
C ASP A 10 -21.45 -1.99 -21.29
N GLY A 11 -21.43 -3.24 -20.82
CA GLY A 11 -20.83 -4.37 -21.52
C GLY A 11 -19.28 -4.44 -21.51
N LYS A 12 -18.59 -3.38 -21.05
CA LYS A 12 -17.12 -3.38 -20.86
C LYS A 12 -16.71 -3.49 -19.39
N VAL A 13 -17.62 -3.21 -18.47
CA VAL A 13 -17.37 -3.26 -17.02
C VAL A 13 -18.14 -4.42 -16.42
N ARG A 14 -17.45 -5.26 -15.65
CA ARG A 14 -18.04 -6.33 -14.87
C ARG A 14 -17.70 -6.14 -13.40
N TRP A 15 -18.73 -6.16 -12.58
CA TRP A 15 -18.61 -6.09 -11.12
C TRP A 15 -18.45 -7.51 -10.58
N VAL A 16 -17.45 -7.72 -9.73
CA VAL A 16 -17.17 -9.01 -9.10
C VAL A 16 -17.04 -8.83 -7.59
N GLU A 17 -17.56 -9.76 -6.82
CA GLU A 17 -17.43 -9.77 -5.36
C GLU A 17 -16.13 -10.46 -4.91
N GLN A 18 -15.62 -11.35 -5.74
CA GLN A 18 -14.39 -12.09 -5.49
C GLN A 18 -13.54 -12.16 -6.76
N PHE A 19 -12.24 -12.23 -6.61
CA PHE A 19 -11.34 -12.45 -7.74
C PHE A 19 -11.52 -13.87 -8.28
N GLU A 20 -11.98 -13.95 -9.52
CA GLU A 20 -11.90 -15.16 -10.32
C GLU A 20 -10.54 -15.22 -11.03
N THR A 21 -10.16 -16.40 -11.52
CA THR A 21 -8.96 -16.51 -12.35
C THR A 21 -9.08 -15.64 -13.61
N PHE A 22 -8.05 -14.87 -13.90
CA PHE A 22 -8.08 -13.93 -15.03
C PHE A 22 -6.75 -13.89 -15.80
N ARG A 23 -6.85 -13.35 -17.00
CA ARG A 23 -5.72 -12.99 -17.85
C ARG A 23 -5.83 -11.51 -18.19
N GLY A 24 -4.77 -10.75 -17.97
CA GLY A 24 -4.82 -9.32 -18.23
C GLY A 24 -3.91 -8.51 -17.31
N VAL A 25 -4.34 -7.31 -17.00
CA VAL A 25 -3.61 -6.39 -16.12
C VAL A 25 -4.45 -6.09 -14.89
N PHE A 26 -3.86 -6.31 -13.71
CA PHE A 26 -4.36 -5.77 -12.46
C PHE A 26 -3.61 -4.47 -12.14
N PHE A 27 -4.34 -3.45 -11.77
CA PHE A 27 -3.79 -2.19 -11.33
C PHE A 27 -4.49 -1.72 -10.06
N CYS A 28 -3.72 -1.37 -9.05
CA CYS A 28 -4.26 -0.68 -7.88
C CYS A 28 -3.37 0.50 -7.47
N ASN A 29 -4.04 1.53 -6.99
CA ASN A 29 -3.44 2.72 -6.42
C ASN A 29 -4.12 3.01 -5.09
N GLU A 30 -3.35 3.16 -4.00
CA GLU A 30 -3.86 3.39 -2.65
C GLU A 30 -4.94 2.36 -2.28
N LEU A 31 -4.57 1.09 -2.31
CA LEU A 31 -5.44 -0.02 -1.93
C LEU A 31 -4.86 -0.79 -0.73
N LEU A 32 -3.55 -1.01 -0.74
CA LEU A 32 -2.92 -1.86 0.27
C LEU A 32 -2.69 -1.13 1.59
N ASP A 33 -2.59 0.19 1.56
CA ASP A 33 -2.52 1.05 2.73
C ASP A 33 -3.79 1.01 3.59
N ALA A 34 -4.93 0.70 2.98
CA ALA A 34 -6.24 0.53 3.62
C ALA A 34 -6.51 -0.92 4.10
N CYS A 35 -5.59 -1.86 3.87
CA CYS A 35 -5.74 -3.23 4.36
C CYS A 35 -5.76 -3.28 5.88
N PRO A 36 -6.53 -4.19 6.50
CA PRO A 36 -6.49 -4.42 7.94
C PRO A 36 -5.07 -4.70 8.44
N VAL A 37 -4.72 -4.12 9.57
CA VAL A 37 -3.39 -4.24 10.16
C VAL A 37 -3.42 -4.73 11.60
N GLU A 38 -2.39 -5.46 11.99
CA GLU A 38 -2.04 -5.72 13.37
C GLU A 38 -1.07 -4.64 13.84
N ARG A 39 -1.43 -3.98 14.95
CA ARG A 39 -0.53 -3.00 15.58
C ARG A 39 0.42 -3.74 16.52
N LEU A 40 1.70 -3.65 16.24
CA LEU A 40 2.75 -4.22 17.08
C LEU A 40 3.60 -3.10 17.71
N THR A 41 3.99 -3.30 18.96
CA THR A 41 4.89 -2.40 19.69
C THR A 41 6.04 -3.21 20.26
N TRP A 42 7.26 -2.68 20.20
CA TRP A 42 8.40 -3.27 20.88
C TRP A 42 8.56 -2.60 22.25
N GLU A 43 8.39 -3.36 23.33
CA GLU A 43 8.47 -2.87 24.68
C GLU A 43 9.19 -3.87 25.60
N ALA A 44 10.12 -3.37 26.42
CA ALA A 44 10.86 -4.16 27.41
C ALA A 44 11.51 -5.43 26.82
N GLY A 45 12.07 -5.33 25.62
CA GLY A 45 12.75 -6.44 24.95
C GLY A 45 11.83 -7.49 24.32
N GLY A 46 10.55 -7.17 24.13
CA GLY A 46 9.58 -8.09 23.50
C GLY A 46 8.50 -7.41 22.68
N TRP A 47 7.95 -8.16 21.74
CA TRP A 47 6.83 -7.72 20.95
C TRP A 47 5.52 -7.75 21.75
N LYS A 48 4.72 -6.69 21.60
CA LYS A 48 3.36 -6.58 22.11
C LYS A 48 2.41 -6.34 20.96
N GLN A 49 1.24 -6.96 21.02
CA GLN A 49 0.16 -6.71 20.08
C GLN A 49 -0.83 -5.73 20.70
N GLY A 50 -1.20 -4.69 19.97
CA GLY A 50 -2.15 -3.69 20.39
C GLY A 50 -3.58 -4.08 20.04
N PHE A 51 -4.44 -4.11 21.03
CA PHE A 51 -5.86 -4.32 20.88
C PHE A 51 -6.62 -3.04 21.20
N VAL A 52 -7.75 -2.82 20.55
CA VAL A 52 -8.64 -1.70 20.86
C VAL A 52 -9.60 -2.12 21.97
N LYS A 53 -9.58 -1.39 23.07
CA LYS A 53 -10.48 -1.60 24.21
C LYS A 53 -11.40 -0.41 24.41
N SER A 54 -12.66 -0.69 24.69
CA SER A 54 -13.60 0.35 25.11
C SER A 54 -13.35 0.73 26.56
N LYS A 55 -13.20 2.04 26.82
CA LYS A 55 -13.05 2.60 28.16
C LYS A 55 -13.99 3.80 28.31
N ALA A 56 -15.07 3.60 29.06
CA ALA A 56 -16.16 4.59 29.21
C ALA A 56 -16.73 5.01 27.83
N LYS A 57 -16.43 6.24 27.37
CA LYS A 57 -16.91 6.81 26.09
C LYS A 57 -15.82 6.92 25.03
N SER A 58 -14.67 6.27 25.22
CA SER A 58 -13.53 6.33 24.33
C SER A 58 -12.97 4.94 24.01
N PHE A 59 -12.14 4.86 22.97
CA PHE A 59 -11.32 3.71 22.69
C PHE A 59 -9.88 3.99 23.11
N VAL A 60 -9.19 2.96 23.59
CA VAL A 60 -7.78 3.02 23.99
C VAL A 60 -7.03 1.79 23.47
N TRP A 61 -5.74 1.93 23.26
CA TRP A 61 -4.87 0.79 23.00
C TRP A 61 -4.56 0.04 24.28
N GLU A 62 -4.73 -1.29 24.22
CA GLU A 62 -4.27 -2.22 25.26
C GLU A 62 -3.23 -3.16 24.65
N ASN A 63 -1.99 -3.07 25.10
CA ASN A 63 -0.91 -3.91 24.60
C ASN A 63 -0.86 -5.23 25.38
N GLN A 64 -0.90 -6.36 24.68
CA GLN A 64 -0.76 -7.71 25.23
C GLN A 64 0.49 -8.38 24.69
N SER A 65 1.00 -9.42 25.35
CA SER A 65 2.13 -10.17 24.83
C SER A 65 1.77 -10.80 23.48
N ALA A 66 2.60 -10.59 22.47
CA ALA A 66 2.41 -11.17 21.15
C ALA A 66 2.97 -12.58 21.14
N GLU A 67 2.12 -13.60 21.39
CA GLU A 67 2.53 -15.01 21.42
C GLU A 67 2.90 -15.53 20.03
N ALA A 68 2.26 -15.03 19.00
CA ALA A 68 2.41 -15.48 17.62
C ALA A 68 3.08 -14.44 16.71
N VAL A 69 4.18 -13.84 17.16
CA VAL A 69 4.95 -12.97 16.27
C VAL A 69 5.47 -13.81 15.09
N LYS A 70 5.13 -13.39 13.87
CA LYS A 70 5.59 -14.04 12.63
C LYS A 70 7.10 -14.31 12.71
N GLY A 71 7.52 -15.51 12.32
CA GLY A 71 8.87 -16.02 12.62
C GLY A 71 10.03 -15.10 12.24
N TRP A 72 9.88 -14.33 11.17
CA TRP A 72 10.89 -13.36 10.69
C TRP A 72 11.03 -12.12 11.60
N LEU A 73 9.97 -11.73 12.33
CA LEU A 73 10.04 -10.62 13.29
C LEU A 73 10.92 -10.96 14.50
N LYS A 74 11.14 -12.23 14.79
CA LYS A 74 12.03 -12.66 15.88
C LYS A 74 13.49 -12.23 15.68
N SER A 75 13.90 -11.97 14.44
CA SER A 75 15.24 -11.49 14.11
C SER A 75 15.35 -9.96 14.07
N VAL A 76 14.24 -9.23 14.27
CA VAL A 76 14.21 -7.77 14.27
C VAL A 76 14.19 -7.27 15.70
N THR A 77 15.17 -6.43 16.06
CA THR A 77 15.23 -5.72 17.34
C THR A 77 15.06 -4.23 17.08
N PRO A 78 13.84 -3.72 17.07
CA PRO A 78 13.59 -2.31 16.84
C PRO A 78 13.89 -1.47 18.09
N PRO A 79 13.91 -0.13 17.97
CA PRO A 79 14.00 0.77 19.11
C PRO A 79 12.85 0.54 20.10
N ASP A 80 13.11 0.79 21.38
CA ASP A 80 12.09 0.70 22.42
C ASP A 80 10.91 1.64 22.13
N ARG A 81 9.69 1.16 22.36
CA ARG A 81 8.40 1.83 22.05
C ARG A 81 8.13 2.11 20.57
N ALA A 82 8.91 1.54 19.65
CA ALA A 82 8.60 1.62 18.24
C ALA A 82 7.28 0.89 17.93
N VAL A 83 6.46 1.50 17.08
CA VAL A 83 5.14 1.00 16.69
C VAL A 83 5.12 0.67 15.20
N TYR A 84 4.59 -0.50 14.86
CA TYR A 84 4.46 -0.95 13.48
C TYR A 84 3.05 -1.46 13.20
N ALA A 85 2.56 -1.20 11.99
CA ALA A 85 1.33 -1.78 11.47
C ALA A 85 1.72 -2.84 10.44
N LEU A 86 1.34 -4.07 10.65
CA LEU A 86 1.60 -5.17 9.73
C LEU A 86 0.30 -5.72 9.17
N SER A 87 0.23 -5.84 7.86
CA SER A 87 -0.88 -6.49 7.15
C SER A 87 -0.42 -7.84 6.58
N ASP A 88 -1.36 -8.75 6.42
CA ASP A 88 -1.19 -9.96 5.62
C ASP A 88 -1.40 -9.72 4.12
N TYR A 89 -1.96 -8.54 3.77
CA TYR A 89 -2.30 -8.16 2.39
C TYR A 89 -3.14 -9.22 1.66
N ALA A 90 -4.14 -9.80 2.33
CA ALA A 90 -4.99 -10.85 1.77
C ALA A 90 -5.61 -10.50 0.39
N PRO A 91 -6.07 -9.24 0.12
CA PRO A 91 -6.53 -8.88 -1.22
C PRO A 91 -5.45 -9.03 -2.29
N TRP A 92 -4.21 -8.67 -1.98
CA TRP A 92 -3.08 -8.83 -2.88
C TRP A 92 -2.71 -10.29 -3.12
N GLN A 93 -2.72 -11.10 -2.09
CA GLN A 93 -2.51 -12.55 -2.22
C GLN A 93 -3.54 -13.15 -3.18
N ASN A 94 -4.83 -12.83 -3.01
CA ASN A 94 -5.90 -13.30 -3.88
C ASN A 94 -5.68 -12.91 -5.35
N VAL A 95 -5.22 -11.67 -5.62
CA VAL A 95 -4.86 -11.23 -6.96
C VAL A 95 -3.72 -12.04 -7.55
N CYS A 96 -2.63 -12.24 -6.79
CA CYS A 96 -1.47 -12.99 -7.23
C CYS A 96 -1.79 -14.44 -7.56
N GLU A 97 -2.65 -15.08 -6.77
CA GLU A 97 -3.11 -16.45 -7.00
C GLU A 97 -4.06 -16.56 -8.20
N SER A 98 -4.89 -15.53 -8.43
CA SER A 98 -5.89 -15.50 -9.50
C SER A 98 -5.32 -15.14 -10.87
N LEU A 99 -4.19 -14.43 -10.94
CA LEU A 99 -3.57 -14.02 -12.21
C LEU A 99 -2.96 -15.22 -12.92
N GLN A 100 -3.58 -15.69 -14.00
CA GLN A 100 -3.06 -16.80 -14.82
C GLN A 100 -1.98 -16.37 -15.80
N ARG A 101 -2.14 -15.20 -16.41
CA ARG A 101 -1.21 -14.62 -17.38
C ARG A 101 -1.39 -13.11 -17.45
N GLY A 102 -0.31 -12.37 -17.45
CA GLY A 102 -0.35 -10.92 -17.59
C GLY A 102 0.47 -10.20 -16.53
N ARG A 103 0.04 -9.01 -16.15
CA ARG A 103 0.76 -8.12 -15.23
C ARG A 103 -0.10 -7.70 -14.05
N ALA A 104 0.54 -7.46 -12.92
CA ALA A 104 -0.05 -6.79 -11.79
C ALA A 104 0.85 -5.64 -11.35
N MET A 105 0.25 -4.51 -11.02
CA MET A 105 0.94 -3.29 -10.59
C MET A 105 0.29 -2.73 -9.35
N VAL A 106 1.11 -2.48 -8.34
CA VAL A 106 0.73 -1.82 -7.10
C VAL A 106 1.43 -0.48 -7.04
N VAL A 107 0.67 0.58 -6.86
CA VAL A 107 1.16 1.93 -6.58
C VAL A 107 0.63 2.34 -5.21
N ASP A 108 1.53 2.58 -4.27
CA ASP A 108 1.12 2.91 -2.90
C ASP A 108 2.26 3.61 -2.15
N TYR A 109 1.95 4.26 -1.04
CA TYR A 109 3.00 4.81 -0.19
C TYR A 109 3.48 3.78 0.83
N GLY A 110 4.78 3.62 0.86
CA GLY A 110 5.38 2.57 1.67
C GLY A 110 6.89 2.50 1.53
N MET A 111 7.43 1.39 1.99
CA MET A 111 8.87 1.23 2.15
C MET A 111 9.30 -0.21 1.91
N SER A 112 10.58 -0.38 1.62
CA SER A 112 11.24 -1.69 1.68
C SER A 112 11.35 -2.20 3.13
N GLY A 113 11.59 -3.50 3.30
CA GLY A 113 11.59 -4.14 4.62
C GLY A 113 12.55 -3.53 5.64
N MET A 114 13.74 -3.10 5.21
CA MET A 114 14.72 -2.48 6.12
C MET A 114 14.29 -1.08 6.52
N GLU A 115 13.85 -0.26 5.57
CA GLU A 115 13.33 1.09 5.82
C GLU A 115 12.06 1.08 6.67
N PHE A 116 11.27 0.00 6.58
CA PHE A 116 10.04 -0.16 7.36
C PHE A 116 10.32 -0.17 8.87
N PHE A 117 11.46 -0.74 9.27
CA PHE A 117 11.91 -0.84 10.66
C PHE A 117 12.92 0.23 11.06
N ASP A 118 13.17 1.25 10.22
CA ASP A 118 14.14 2.30 10.49
C ASP A 118 13.78 3.11 11.74
N PRO A 119 14.74 3.33 12.66
CA PRO A 119 14.58 4.01 13.94
C PRO A 119 13.87 5.39 13.96
N PRO A 120 13.99 6.26 12.94
CA PRO A 120 13.34 7.57 12.99
C PRO A 120 11.81 7.56 13.05
N ARG A 121 11.15 6.40 12.91
CA ARG A 121 9.69 6.29 12.85
C ARG A 121 9.04 6.07 14.22
N THR A 122 9.34 6.90 15.17
CA THR A 122 8.78 6.84 16.54
C THR A 122 7.26 6.94 16.59
N ASN A 123 6.63 7.54 15.58
CA ASN A 123 5.16 7.67 15.50
C ASN A 123 4.47 6.49 14.81
N GLY A 124 5.24 5.45 14.47
CA GLY A 124 4.69 4.25 13.84
C GLY A 124 4.36 4.41 12.35
N THR A 125 3.73 3.36 11.80
CA THR A 125 3.36 3.28 10.38
C THR A 125 1.86 3.44 10.16
N ILE A 126 1.03 3.53 11.22
CA ILE A 126 -0.40 3.86 11.15
C ILE A 126 -0.57 5.37 11.11
N ARG A 127 -1.49 5.85 10.30
CA ARG A 127 -1.86 7.26 10.18
C ARG A 127 -3.36 7.40 10.14
N GLY A 128 -3.87 8.50 10.68
CA GLY A 128 -5.27 8.89 10.56
C GLY A 128 -5.39 10.19 9.79
N TYR A 129 -6.45 10.30 8.98
CA TYR A 129 -6.80 11.53 8.28
C TYR A 129 -8.26 11.88 8.52
N HIS A 130 -8.52 13.16 8.79
CA HIS A 130 -9.86 13.72 8.88
C HIS A 130 -9.91 14.98 8.03
N HIS A 131 -10.79 15.00 7.02
CA HIS A 131 -10.85 16.08 6.03
C HIS A 131 -9.47 16.43 5.43
N HIS A 132 -8.70 15.41 5.03
CA HIS A 132 -7.34 15.53 4.47
C HIS A 132 -6.29 16.10 5.44
N GLN A 133 -6.62 16.25 6.71
CA GLN A 133 -5.68 16.66 7.75
C GLN A 133 -5.27 15.45 8.59
N LYS A 134 -3.95 15.30 8.80
CA LYS A 134 -3.42 14.24 9.64
C LYS A 134 -3.90 14.42 11.08
N VAL A 135 -4.33 13.32 11.69
CA VAL A 135 -4.71 13.25 13.11
C VAL A 135 -3.75 12.32 13.86
N ASP A 136 -3.41 12.69 15.10
CA ASP A 136 -2.43 11.94 15.90
C ASP A 136 -3.03 10.69 16.54
N ASP A 137 -4.30 10.71 16.90
CA ASP A 137 -4.98 9.57 17.53
C ASP A 137 -6.04 8.99 16.60
N VAL A 138 -5.74 7.84 16.03
CA VAL A 138 -6.64 7.12 15.09
C VAL A 138 -7.87 6.51 15.78
N LEU A 139 -7.89 6.47 17.12
CA LEU A 139 -9.04 5.96 17.87
C LEU A 139 -10.08 7.03 18.20
N GLN A 140 -9.78 8.30 17.93
CA GLN A 140 -10.75 9.39 18.07
C GLN A 140 -11.84 9.29 17.00
N ASN A 141 -13.04 9.73 17.35
CA ASN A 141 -14.17 9.86 16.42
C ASN A 141 -14.34 8.67 15.45
N PRO A 142 -14.60 7.45 15.95
CA PRO A 142 -14.72 6.25 15.13
C PRO A 142 -15.70 6.45 13.97
N GLY A 143 -15.32 5.98 12.78
CA GLY A 143 -16.10 6.12 11.55
C GLY A 143 -15.98 7.48 10.84
N LYS A 144 -15.17 8.42 11.38
CA LYS A 144 -14.91 9.73 10.74
C LYS A 144 -13.44 9.94 10.36
N ILE A 145 -12.57 9.02 10.75
CA ILE A 145 -11.14 9.07 10.44
C ILE A 145 -10.85 7.98 9.40
N ASP A 146 -10.19 8.38 8.35
CA ASP A 146 -9.59 7.48 7.39
C ASP A 146 -8.27 6.96 7.98
N ILE A 147 -8.21 5.65 8.24
CA ILE A 147 -7.05 5.01 8.87
C ILE A 147 -6.28 4.28 7.80
N THR A 148 -5.02 4.65 7.65
CA THR A 148 -4.12 4.07 6.66
C THR A 148 -2.84 3.58 7.32
N ALA A 149 -2.14 2.68 6.66
CA ALA A 149 -0.85 2.18 7.11
C ALA A 149 0.16 2.16 5.96
N SER A 150 1.39 2.59 6.24
CA SER A 150 2.45 2.48 5.22
C SER A 150 2.65 1.04 4.79
N VAL A 151 2.68 0.80 3.49
CA VAL A 151 2.82 -0.53 2.90
C VAL A 151 4.24 -1.07 3.08
N ASN A 152 4.36 -2.31 3.56
CA ASN A 152 5.61 -3.05 3.56
C ASN A 152 5.80 -3.75 2.21
N PHE A 153 6.47 -3.08 1.28
CA PHE A 153 6.67 -3.60 -0.07
C PHE A 153 7.53 -4.88 -0.13
N SER A 154 8.36 -5.15 0.87
CA SER A 154 9.05 -6.45 0.92
C SER A 154 8.10 -7.60 1.21
N ALA A 155 7.06 -7.38 2.03
CA ALA A 155 6.02 -8.40 2.23
C ALA A 155 5.16 -8.57 0.98
N VAL A 156 4.80 -7.47 0.31
CA VAL A 156 4.02 -7.49 -0.95
C VAL A 156 4.77 -8.22 -2.07
N ASP A 157 6.07 -7.95 -2.22
CA ASP A 157 6.95 -8.64 -3.17
C ASP A 157 7.07 -10.15 -2.85
N GLN A 158 7.24 -10.49 -1.57
CA GLN A 158 7.34 -11.90 -1.15
C GLN A 158 6.05 -12.67 -1.43
N ILE A 159 4.87 -12.08 -1.23
CA ILE A 159 3.58 -12.68 -1.57
C ILE A 159 3.52 -12.98 -3.07
N ALA A 160 3.87 -12.01 -3.93
CA ALA A 160 3.87 -12.21 -5.37
C ALA A 160 4.80 -13.35 -5.80
N LYS A 161 6.03 -13.38 -5.27
CA LYS A 161 7.01 -14.46 -5.53
C LYS A 161 6.53 -15.81 -5.05
N SER A 162 5.92 -15.88 -3.86
CA SER A 162 5.37 -17.13 -3.31
C SER A 162 4.22 -17.68 -4.15
N ALA A 163 3.45 -16.80 -4.80
CA ALA A 163 2.42 -17.17 -5.76
C ALA A 163 2.97 -17.52 -7.15
N GLY A 164 4.29 -17.48 -7.36
CA GLY A 164 4.96 -17.83 -8.62
C GLY A 164 4.98 -16.71 -9.67
N LEU A 165 4.82 -15.44 -9.26
CA LEU A 165 5.01 -14.30 -10.14
C LEU A 165 6.49 -13.89 -10.19
N THR A 166 6.93 -13.39 -11.32
CA THR A 166 8.18 -12.65 -11.46
C THR A 166 7.94 -11.21 -11.05
N THR A 167 8.85 -10.60 -10.30
CA THR A 167 8.73 -9.21 -9.83
C THR A 167 9.87 -8.36 -10.37
N ALA A 168 9.57 -7.09 -10.71
CA ALA A 168 10.59 -6.08 -10.96
C ALA A 168 11.17 -5.54 -9.63
N PRO A 169 12.36 -4.94 -9.66
CA PRO A 169 12.84 -4.17 -8.51
C PRO A 169 11.85 -3.08 -8.12
N LEU A 170 11.65 -2.87 -6.82
CA LEU A 170 10.79 -1.80 -6.31
C LEU A 170 11.30 -0.43 -6.79
N ALA A 171 10.45 0.34 -7.44
CA ALA A 171 10.79 1.66 -7.96
C ALA A 171 10.10 2.78 -7.17
N GLY A 172 10.71 3.94 -7.09
CA GLY A 172 10.01 5.16 -6.69
C GLY A 172 9.07 5.61 -7.82
N GLN A 173 7.91 6.16 -7.48
CA GLN A 173 6.91 6.60 -8.46
C GLN A 173 7.49 7.60 -9.47
N ALA A 174 8.28 8.57 -9.00
CA ALA A 174 8.90 9.56 -9.89
C ALA A 174 9.76 8.89 -10.97
N GLN A 175 10.67 8.00 -10.58
CA GLN A 175 11.54 7.30 -11.53
C GLN A 175 10.73 6.42 -12.49
N PHE A 176 9.74 5.70 -11.98
CA PHE A 176 8.87 4.85 -12.79
C PHE A 176 8.13 5.67 -13.87
N LEU A 177 7.51 6.79 -13.47
CA LEU A 177 6.77 7.64 -14.40
C LEU A 177 7.69 8.35 -15.40
N VAL A 178 8.89 8.79 -14.99
CA VAL A 178 9.87 9.38 -15.92
C VAL A 178 10.30 8.37 -16.97
N ASN A 179 10.56 7.12 -16.60
CA ASN A 179 10.93 6.06 -17.55
C ASN A 179 9.80 5.81 -18.56
N ILE A 180 8.52 5.83 -18.12
CA ILE A 180 7.37 5.71 -19.02
C ILE A 180 7.30 6.93 -19.94
N PHE A 181 7.46 8.13 -19.41
CA PHE A 181 7.43 9.36 -20.19
C PHE A 181 8.47 9.35 -21.31
N GLU A 182 9.70 8.95 -21.01
CA GLU A 182 10.76 8.82 -22.01
C GLU A 182 10.37 7.84 -23.14
N GLN A 183 9.74 6.72 -22.81
CA GLN A 183 9.24 5.76 -23.80
C GLN A 183 8.13 6.37 -24.67
N THR A 184 7.23 7.16 -24.09
CA THR A 184 6.16 7.82 -24.88
C THR A 184 6.73 8.84 -25.88
N LEU A 185 7.83 9.50 -25.55
CA LEU A 185 8.51 10.42 -26.47
C LEU A 185 9.17 9.72 -27.66
N GLN A 186 9.53 8.45 -27.50
CA GLN A 186 10.11 7.63 -28.58
C GLN A 186 9.04 7.08 -29.54
N MET A 187 7.77 7.07 -29.14
CA MET A 187 6.64 6.54 -29.90
C MET A 187 5.47 7.55 -29.95
N PRO A 188 5.69 8.77 -30.45
CA PRO A 188 4.73 9.87 -30.33
C PRO A 188 3.41 9.59 -31.06
N GLU A 189 3.40 8.74 -32.08
CA GLU A 189 2.20 8.36 -32.84
C GLU A 189 1.28 7.40 -32.07
N GLN A 190 1.80 6.70 -31.05
CA GLN A 190 1.02 5.76 -30.26
C GLN A 190 0.36 6.39 -29.04
N PHE A 191 0.76 7.61 -28.69
CA PHE A 191 0.30 8.31 -27.51
C PHE A 191 -0.35 9.65 -27.84
N PRO A 192 -1.36 10.08 -27.07
CA PRO A 192 -1.94 11.39 -27.25
C PRO A 192 -0.91 12.51 -27.05
N LYS A 193 -1.04 13.60 -27.81
CA LYS A 193 -0.16 14.75 -27.68
C LYS A 193 -0.09 15.26 -26.24
N TRP A 194 1.12 15.61 -25.83
CA TRP A 194 1.38 16.21 -24.52
C TRP A 194 0.84 17.62 -24.46
N THR A 195 0.00 17.90 -23.47
CA THR A 195 -0.62 19.23 -23.28
C THR A 195 -0.05 19.91 -22.03
N PRO A 196 -0.15 21.26 -21.91
CA PRO A 196 0.27 21.95 -20.69
C PRO A 196 -0.42 21.43 -19.41
N GLU A 197 -1.67 20.99 -19.51
CA GLU A 197 -2.40 20.38 -18.39
C GLU A 197 -1.78 19.04 -17.98
N ARG A 198 -1.52 18.16 -18.93
CA ARG A 198 -0.82 16.87 -18.69
C ARG A 198 0.57 17.08 -18.11
N THR A 199 1.28 18.11 -18.58
CA THR A 199 2.59 18.47 -18.03
C THR A 199 2.48 18.83 -16.54
N ARG A 200 1.51 19.66 -16.16
CA ARG A 200 1.29 20.02 -14.74
C ARG A 200 0.91 18.81 -13.90
N GLN A 201 0.00 17.96 -14.38
CA GLN A 201 -0.38 16.73 -13.69
C GLN A 201 0.84 15.81 -13.49
N PHE A 202 1.63 15.60 -14.53
CA PHE A 202 2.85 14.82 -14.46
C PHE A 202 3.84 15.39 -13.46
N GLN A 203 4.07 16.71 -13.48
CA GLN A 203 4.95 17.37 -12.50
C GLN A 203 4.49 17.13 -11.06
N THR A 204 3.19 17.17 -10.78
CA THR A 204 2.65 16.86 -9.44
C THR A 204 2.96 15.43 -9.03
N LEU A 205 2.82 14.47 -9.95
CA LEU A 205 3.04 13.05 -9.67
C LEU A 205 4.53 12.70 -9.44
N VAL A 206 5.44 13.42 -10.09
CA VAL A 206 6.89 13.14 -10.00
C VAL A 206 7.63 14.04 -9.01
N HIS A 207 7.01 15.10 -8.52
CA HIS A 207 7.67 16.06 -7.65
C HIS A 207 8.03 15.43 -6.29
N PRO A 208 9.29 15.56 -5.82
CA PRO A 208 9.75 14.91 -4.60
C PRO A 208 8.99 15.34 -3.33
N GLU A 209 8.60 16.63 -3.25
CA GLU A 209 7.87 17.18 -2.10
C GLU A 209 6.37 16.84 -2.10
N HIS A 210 5.86 16.23 -3.18
CA HIS A 210 4.49 15.79 -3.30
C HIS A 210 4.41 14.25 -3.27
N LEU A 211 4.06 13.64 -4.39
CA LEU A 211 3.78 12.20 -4.48
C LEU A 211 5.02 11.38 -4.92
N GLY A 212 5.97 12.01 -5.61
CA GLY A 212 7.06 11.30 -6.30
C GLY A 212 8.01 10.54 -5.39
N HIS A 213 8.20 10.97 -4.14
CA HIS A 213 9.10 10.31 -3.19
C HIS A 213 8.40 9.30 -2.28
N ALA A 214 7.19 9.64 -1.83
CA ALA A 214 6.45 8.82 -0.86
C ALA A 214 5.89 7.54 -1.48
N PHE A 215 5.52 7.61 -2.76
CA PHE A 215 4.93 6.48 -3.47
C PHE A 215 5.99 5.58 -4.08
N LYS A 216 5.69 4.28 -4.04
CA LYS A 216 6.47 3.21 -4.66
C LYS A 216 5.61 2.47 -5.66
N VAL A 217 6.27 1.85 -6.64
CA VAL A 217 5.64 1.02 -7.65
C VAL A 217 6.28 -0.35 -7.64
N LEU A 218 5.47 -1.36 -7.46
CA LEU A 218 5.85 -2.76 -7.64
C LEU A 218 5.13 -3.32 -8.86
N GLU A 219 5.89 -3.77 -9.85
CA GLU A 219 5.38 -4.53 -10.98
C GLU A 219 5.70 -6.01 -10.82
N CYS A 220 4.74 -6.85 -11.19
CA CYS A 220 4.93 -8.28 -11.28
C CYS A 220 4.16 -8.86 -12.46
N TRP A 221 4.57 -10.04 -12.92
CA TRP A 221 3.96 -10.69 -14.08
C TRP A 221 4.05 -12.21 -14.02
N ARG A 222 3.13 -12.80 -14.72
CA ARG A 222 3.14 -14.21 -15.08
C ARG A 222 3.09 -14.31 -16.60
N PRO A 223 4.07 -14.98 -17.26
CA PRO A 223 4.17 -15.09 -18.71
C PRO A 223 2.99 -15.84 -19.37
#